data_c17c60472a82a303b73ea44b908ecbd7
#
_entry.id   c17c60472a82a303b73ea44b908ecbd7
#
_cell.length_a   1.000
_cell.length_b   1.000
_cell.length_c   1.000
_cell.angle_alpha   90.00
_cell.angle_beta   90.00
_cell.angle_gamma   90.00
#
_symmetry.space_group_name_H-M   'P 1'
#
loop_
_entity.id
_entity.type
_entity.pdbx_description
1 polymer ?
#
loop_
_entity_poly.entity_id
_entity_poly.type
_entity_poly.pdbx_seq_one_letter_code
_entity_poly.pdbx_strand_id
1 'polypeptide(L)'
;MIERHASPLYISVQTTNGELRKKMLHHIHADRIMEHLRRFADHDMSFHCQVVLCPGINDGPELERTMRDLASLAPHALTVALVPVGLTKYREHLYPLRPYTQEEAEQVIRQAEAFQKEMLAAHGTRFVFPSDEFYQIAKHPLPDVDSYEDFPQFENGVGLLCRLKDEYE
;
A
#
# COMPACT_ATOMS: atom_id res chain seq x y z
N MET A 1 -14.89 -11.24 -13.43
CA MET A 1 -13.84 -10.21 -13.68
C MET A 1 -12.94 -10.62 -14.85
N ILE A 2 -12.32 -11.78 -14.81
CA ILE A 2 -11.42 -12.28 -15.89
C ILE A 2 -12.11 -12.25 -17.26
N GLU A 3 -13.33 -12.77 -17.34
CA GLU A 3 -14.11 -12.79 -18.59
C GLU A 3 -14.47 -11.40 -19.16
N ARG A 4 -14.40 -10.35 -18.34
CA ARG A 4 -14.72 -8.96 -18.75
C ARG A 4 -13.49 -8.11 -19.01
N HIS A 5 -12.27 -8.64 -18.84
CA HIS A 5 -11.00 -7.93 -18.97
C HIS A 5 -10.97 -6.55 -18.27
N ALA A 6 -11.60 -6.47 -17.08
CA ALA A 6 -11.58 -5.24 -16.28
C ALA A 6 -10.17 -5.02 -15.74
N SER A 7 -9.45 -4.06 -16.29
CA SER A 7 -8.05 -3.73 -15.95
C SER A 7 -7.84 -2.22 -16.12
N PRO A 8 -7.10 -1.54 -15.23
CA PRO A 8 -6.54 -2.09 -13.98
C PRO A 8 -7.59 -2.33 -12.89
N LEU A 9 -7.32 -3.30 -12.00
CA LEU A 9 -8.09 -3.54 -10.78
C LEU A 9 -7.49 -2.78 -9.60
N TYR A 10 -8.30 -2.42 -8.62
CA TYR A 10 -7.86 -1.88 -7.33
C TYR A 10 -8.14 -2.89 -6.23
N ILE A 11 -7.10 -3.36 -5.54
CA ILE A 11 -7.17 -4.52 -4.65
C ILE A 11 -6.60 -4.18 -3.27
N SER A 12 -7.44 -4.31 -2.23
CA SER A 12 -7.00 -4.21 -0.84
C SER A 12 -6.33 -5.54 -0.41
N VAL A 13 -5.03 -5.48 -0.17
CA VAL A 13 -4.20 -6.66 0.15
C VAL A 13 -4.02 -6.84 1.64
N GLN A 14 -3.67 -5.81 2.37
CA GLN A 14 -3.33 -5.73 3.79
C GLN A 14 -2.01 -6.44 4.14
N THR A 15 -1.84 -7.68 3.75
CA THR A 15 -0.61 -8.48 3.86
C THR A 15 -0.67 -9.68 2.93
N THR A 16 0.48 -10.15 2.47
CA THR A 16 0.63 -11.40 1.71
C THR A 16 0.83 -12.62 2.62
N ASN A 17 1.06 -12.41 3.92
CA ASN A 17 1.06 -13.47 4.92
C ASN A 17 -0.38 -13.99 5.13
N GLY A 18 -0.67 -15.17 4.58
CA GLY A 18 -2.02 -15.75 4.59
C GLY A 18 -2.60 -15.92 5.99
N GLU A 19 -1.79 -16.39 6.96
CA GLU A 19 -2.26 -16.60 8.34
C GLU A 19 -2.55 -15.27 9.04
N LEU A 20 -1.69 -14.27 8.84
CA LEU A 20 -1.93 -12.93 9.35
C LEU A 20 -3.17 -12.32 8.70
N ARG A 21 -3.32 -12.46 7.39
CA ARG A 21 -4.45 -11.93 6.64
C ARG A 21 -5.78 -12.53 7.08
N LYS A 22 -5.86 -13.83 7.37
CA LYS A 22 -7.05 -14.48 7.96
C LYS A 22 -7.43 -13.83 9.29
N LYS A 23 -6.45 -13.56 10.15
CA LYS A 23 -6.68 -12.89 11.44
C LYS A 23 -7.19 -11.46 11.25
N MET A 24 -6.56 -10.68 10.35
CA MET A 24 -6.94 -9.28 10.11
C MET A 24 -8.34 -9.14 9.51
N LEU A 25 -8.72 -10.01 8.60
CA LEU A 25 -10.00 -9.95 7.87
C LEU A 25 -11.10 -10.82 8.46
N HIS A 26 -10.81 -11.61 9.49
CA HIS A 26 -11.74 -12.60 10.07
C HIS A 26 -12.41 -13.49 9.02
N HIS A 27 -11.64 -13.93 8.01
CA HIS A 27 -12.16 -14.71 6.90
C HIS A 27 -11.25 -15.90 6.56
N ILE A 28 -11.80 -17.12 6.57
CA ILE A 28 -11.03 -18.36 6.46
C ILE A 28 -10.30 -18.53 5.12
N HIS A 29 -10.76 -17.90 4.05
CA HIS A 29 -10.15 -17.96 2.71
C HIS A 29 -9.32 -16.72 2.37
N ALA A 30 -9.05 -15.86 3.35
CA ALA A 30 -8.26 -14.66 3.13
C ALA A 30 -6.79 -14.94 2.82
N ASP A 31 -6.29 -16.13 3.15
CA ASP A 31 -4.94 -16.61 2.85
C ASP A 31 -4.65 -16.76 1.34
N ARG A 32 -5.67 -16.84 0.50
CA ARG A 32 -5.52 -17.10 -0.94
C ARG A 32 -5.20 -15.85 -1.77
N ILE A 33 -4.86 -14.73 -1.15
CA ILE A 33 -4.66 -13.46 -1.87
C ILE A 33 -3.59 -13.59 -2.97
N MET A 34 -2.44 -14.18 -2.67
CA MET A 34 -1.37 -14.34 -3.66
C MET A 34 -1.74 -15.30 -4.81
N GLU A 35 -2.56 -16.31 -4.53
CA GLU A 35 -3.13 -17.19 -5.58
C GLU A 35 -4.01 -16.38 -6.54
N HIS A 36 -4.89 -15.53 -5.99
CA HIS A 36 -5.76 -14.68 -6.80
C HIS A 36 -5.00 -13.65 -7.63
N LEU A 37 -3.98 -13.00 -7.04
CA LEU A 37 -3.16 -12.01 -7.75
C LEU A 37 -2.35 -12.66 -8.88
N ARG A 38 -1.75 -13.83 -8.65
CA ARG A 38 -1.06 -14.59 -9.71
C ARG A 38 -2.02 -14.96 -10.82
N ARG A 39 -3.23 -15.43 -10.49
CA ARG A 39 -4.24 -15.75 -11.48
C ARG A 39 -4.65 -14.54 -12.33
N PHE A 40 -4.69 -13.32 -11.76
CA PHE A 40 -4.91 -12.11 -12.55
C PHE A 40 -3.74 -11.85 -13.49
N ALA A 41 -2.51 -11.93 -13.00
CA ALA A 41 -1.31 -11.78 -13.81
C ALA A 41 -1.24 -12.79 -14.95
N ASP A 42 -1.56 -14.07 -14.71
CA ASP A 42 -1.61 -15.14 -15.70
C ASP A 42 -2.66 -14.89 -16.82
N HIS A 43 -3.60 -13.97 -16.59
CA HIS A 43 -4.61 -13.54 -17.56
C HIS A 43 -4.38 -12.12 -18.08
N ASP A 44 -3.16 -11.63 -18.03
CA ASP A 44 -2.75 -10.29 -18.49
C ASP A 44 -3.56 -9.14 -17.87
N MET A 45 -4.04 -9.32 -16.64
CA MET A 45 -4.76 -8.30 -15.91
C MET A 45 -3.81 -7.52 -14.99
N SER A 46 -3.78 -6.22 -15.18
CA SER A 46 -3.01 -5.31 -14.32
C SER A 46 -3.82 -4.86 -13.11
N PHE A 47 -3.15 -4.54 -12.01
CA PHE A 47 -3.79 -4.12 -10.78
C PHE A 47 -2.92 -3.19 -9.94
N HIS A 48 -3.59 -2.30 -9.22
CA HIS A 48 -3.05 -1.48 -8.15
C HIS A 48 -3.42 -2.13 -6.81
N CYS A 49 -2.49 -2.10 -5.86
CA CYS A 49 -2.71 -2.65 -4.53
C CYS A 49 -2.80 -1.54 -3.48
N GLN A 50 -3.56 -1.80 -2.43
CA GLN A 50 -3.60 -0.98 -1.23
C GLN A 50 -3.30 -1.84 -0.01
N VAL A 51 -2.48 -1.32 0.88
CA VAL A 51 -2.15 -1.93 2.18
C VAL A 51 -2.51 -0.93 3.28
N VAL A 52 -3.55 -1.24 4.06
CA VAL A 52 -3.83 -0.50 5.29
C VAL A 52 -2.94 -1.04 6.38
N LEU A 53 -2.01 -0.22 6.85
CA LEU A 53 -1.02 -0.58 7.86
C LEU A 53 -1.56 -0.36 9.27
N CYS A 54 -1.40 -1.38 10.10
CA CYS A 54 -1.75 -1.36 11.53
C CYS A 54 -0.46 -1.52 12.34
N PRO A 55 -0.11 -0.57 13.23
CA PRO A 55 1.14 -0.59 13.98
C PRO A 55 1.35 -1.87 14.76
N GLY A 56 2.52 -2.52 14.56
CA GLY A 56 2.90 -3.76 15.22
C GLY A 56 2.16 -5.01 14.73
N ILE A 57 1.42 -4.94 13.62
CA ILE A 57 0.66 -6.05 13.06
C ILE A 57 1.18 -6.45 11.69
N ASN A 58 1.08 -5.56 10.70
CA ASN A 58 1.47 -5.83 9.31
C ASN A 58 2.48 -4.82 8.76
N ASP A 59 3.16 -4.09 9.64
CA ASP A 59 4.30 -3.20 9.36
C ASP A 59 5.65 -3.91 9.49
N GLY A 60 6.74 -3.17 9.43
CA GLY A 60 8.10 -3.68 9.58
C GLY A 60 8.40 -4.89 8.66
N PRO A 61 8.82 -6.06 9.23
CA PRO A 61 9.16 -7.24 8.42
C PRO A 61 8.00 -7.79 7.59
N GLU A 62 6.75 -7.67 8.07
CA GLU A 62 5.57 -8.11 7.33
C GLU A 62 5.28 -7.19 6.14
N LEU A 63 5.51 -5.87 6.29
CA LEU A 63 5.44 -4.92 5.19
C LEU A 63 6.52 -5.23 4.14
N GLU A 64 7.77 -5.46 4.56
CA GLU A 64 8.86 -5.82 3.65
C GLU A 64 8.51 -7.05 2.82
N ARG A 65 8.02 -8.10 3.47
CA ARG A 65 7.54 -9.31 2.80
C ARG A 65 6.45 -8.98 1.78
N THR A 66 5.44 -8.20 2.19
CA THR A 66 4.30 -7.84 1.34
C THR A 66 4.75 -7.06 0.11
N MET A 67 5.64 -6.08 0.26
CA MET A 67 6.18 -5.31 -0.86
C MET A 67 6.94 -6.19 -1.85
N ARG A 68 7.81 -7.09 -1.37
CA ARG A 68 8.57 -8.01 -2.23
C ARG A 68 7.67 -9.02 -2.94
N ASP A 69 6.71 -9.60 -2.25
CA ASP A 69 5.76 -10.54 -2.84
C ASP A 69 4.93 -9.87 -3.95
N LEU A 70 4.47 -8.64 -3.74
CA LEU A 70 3.73 -7.88 -4.75
C LEU A 70 4.62 -7.47 -5.91
N ALA A 71 5.85 -7.02 -5.65
CA ALA A 71 6.83 -6.67 -6.69
C ALA A 71 7.18 -7.86 -7.59
N SER A 72 7.15 -9.09 -7.05
CA SER A 72 7.36 -10.31 -7.84
C SER A 72 6.31 -10.56 -8.92
N LEU A 73 5.19 -9.83 -8.89
CA LEU A 73 4.11 -9.89 -9.86
C LEU A 73 4.20 -8.79 -10.94
N ALA A 74 5.28 -7.99 -10.94
CA ALA A 74 5.51 -7.04 -12.03
C ALA A 74 5.65 -7.78 -13.37
N PRO A 75 5.17 -7.22 -14.48
CA PRO A 75 4.61 -5.87 -14.64
C PRO A 75 3.10 -5.74 -14.35
N HIS A 76 2.42 -6.81 -13.94
CA HIS A 76 0.96 -6.79 -13.73
C HIS A 76 0.56 -6.09 -12.42
N ALA A 77 1.31 -6.26 -11.34
CA ALA A 77 1.22 -5.40 -10.17
C ALA A 77 1.86 -4.05 -10.52
N LEU A 78 1.05 -3.01 -10.64
CA LEU A 78 1.48 -1.69 -11.09
C LEU A 78 2.04 -0.85 -9.95
N THR A 79 1.28 -0.71 -8.87
CA THR A 79 1.69 0.10 -7.71
C THR A 79 1.06 -0.40 -6.42
N VAL A 80 1.63 0.01 -5.29
CA VAL A 80 1.12 -0.27 -3.95
C VAL A 80 1.00 1.03 -3.15
N ALA A 81 -0.20 1.37 -2.70
CA ALA A 81 -0.40 2.44 -1.72
C ALA A 81 -0.28 1.89 -0.29
N LEU A 82 0.46 2.59 0.55
CA LEU A 82 0.52 2.35 1.99
C LEU A 82 -0.29 3.42 2.71
N VAL A 83 -1.31 2.99 3.47
CA VAL A 83 -2.23 3.90 4.14
C VAL A 83 -2.26 3.56 5.63
N PRO A 84 -2.15 4.50 6.56
CA PRO A 84 -2.27 4.19 7.97
C PRO A 84 -3.71 3.81 8.33
N VAL A 85 -3.88 2.97 9.35
CA VAL A 85 -5.20 2.59 9.84
C VAL A 85 -5.95 3.81 10.38
N GLY A 86 -7.12 4.08 9.82
CA GLY A 86 -8.09 5.07 10.33
C GLY A 86 -8.97 4.46 11.43
N LEU A 87 -9.05 5.12 12.58
CA LEU A 87 -9.86 4.63 13.70
C LEU A 87 -11.17 5.43 13.81
N THR A 88 -12.28 4.72 13.87
CA THR A 88 -13.61 5.31 14.12
C THR A 88 -13.95 5.30 15.61
N LYS A 89 -14.95 6.10 16.01
CA LYS A 89 -15.44 6.16 17.40
C LYS A 89 -16.12 4.87 17.87
N TYR A 90 -16.71 4.11 16.94
CA TYR A 90 -17.53 2.93 17.24
C TYR A 90 -16.70 1.66 17.12
N ARG A 91 -15.83 1.41 18.12
CA ARG A 91 -14.93 0.24 18.12
C ARG A 91 -15.11 -0.67 19.34
N GLU A 92 -16.24 -0.56 20.01
CA GLU A 92 -16.57 -1.44 21.13
C GLU A 92 -16.60 -2.89 20.66
N HIS A 93 -15.91 -3.77 21.41
CA HIS A 93 -15.78 -5.21 21.12
C HIS A 93 -14.96 -5.57 19.84
N LEU A 94 -14.34 -4.60 19.15
CA LEU A 94 -13.41 -4.88 18.05
C LEU A 94 -11.98 -5.04 18.57
N TYR A 95 -11.13 -5.66 17.75
CA TYR A 95 -9.71 -5.78 18.05
C TYR A 95 -9.10 -4.41 18.39
N PRO A 96 -8.32 -4.29 19.49
CA PRO A 96 -7.78 -3.01 19.94
C PRO A 96 -6.66 -2.55 19.00
N LEU A 97 -7.01 -1.74 18.01
CA LEU A 97 -6.06 -1.04 17.17
C LEU A 97 -5.71 0.32 17.77
N ARG A 98 -4.53 0.81 17.48
CA ARG A 98 -4.08 2.17 17.82
C ARG A 98 -3.59 2.92 16.58
N PRO A 99 -3.55 4.25 16.60
CA PRO A 99 -2.92 5.02 15.53
C PRO A 99 -1.39 4.85 15.56
N TYR A 100 -0.75 5.26 14.47
CA TYR A 100 0.71 5.39 14.38
C TYR A 100 1.22 6.52 15.27
N THR A 101 2.37 6.32 15.90
CA THR A 101 3.16 7.42 16.46
C THR A 101 3.95 8.12 15.35
N GLN A 102 4.53 9.29 15.65
CA GLN A 102 5.36 10.01 14.71
C GLN A 102 6.57 9.16 14.26
N GLU A 103 7.25 8.53 15.22
CA GLU A 103 8.45 7.72 14.99
C GLU A 103 8.14 6.47 14.16
N GLU A 104 7.03 5.82 14.41
CA GLU A 104 6.59 4.65 13.65
C GLU A 104 6.22 5.03 12.21
N ALA A 105 5.52 6.14 12.02
CA ALA A 105 5.20 6.64 10.67
C ALA A 105 6.48 6.98 9.88
N GLU A 106 7.47 7.58 10.54
CA GLU A 106 8.77 7.86 9.93
C GLU A 106 9.53 6.58 9.54
N GLN A 107 9.39 5.51 10.34
CA GLN A 107 9.98 4.20 9.99
C GLN A 107 9.33 3.60 8.74
N VAL A 108 8.00 3.70 8.60
CA VAL A 108 7.28 3.25 7.40
C VAL A 108 7.75 4.03 6.17
N ILE A 109 7.87 5.37 6.27
CA ILE A 109 8.34 6.21 5.18
C ILE A 109 9.76 5.78 4.76
N ARG A 110 10.69 5.66 5.71
CA ARG A 110 12.09 5.25 5.42
C ARG A 110 12.15 3.85 4.78
N GLN A 111 11.33 2.92 5.24
CA GLN A 111 11.26 1.57 4.66
C GLN A 111 10.75 1.61 3.22
N ALA A 112 9.69 2.37 2.97
CA ALA A 112 9.14 2.55 1.64
C ALA A 112 10.15 3.22 0.69
N GLU A 113 10.83 4.29 1.12
CA GLU A 113 11.84 4.99 0.34
C GLU A 113 13.05 4.11 -0.01
N ALA A 114 13.48 3.26 0.92
CA ALA A 114 14.53 2.29 0.65
C ALA A 114 14.11 1.31 -0.44
N PHE A 115 12.89 0.78 -0.35
CA PHE A 115 12.33 -0.12 -1.35
C PHE A 115 12.11 0.57 -2.71
N GLN A 116 11.65 1.82 -2.71
CA GLN A 116 11.50 2.64 -3.93
C GLN A 116 12.81 2.78 -4.69
N LYS A 117 13.94 2.99 -3.99
CA LYS A 117 15.28 3.08 -4.62
C LYS A 117 15.66 1.77 -5.33
N GLU A 118 15.37 0.62 -4.71
CA GLU A 118 15.59 -0.69 -5.32
C GLU A 118 14.72 -0.85 -6.59
N MET A 119 13.45 -0.50 -6.49
CA MET A 119 12.50 -0.64 -7.60
C MET A 119 12.81 0.31 -8.76
N LEU A 120 13.18 1.56 -8.49
CA LEU A 120 13.62 2.49 -9.53
C LEU A 120 14.84 1.97 -10.30
N ALA A 121 15.82 1.39 -9.59
CA ALA A 121 17.01 0.83 -10.21
C ALA A 121 16.71 -0.42 -11.05
N ALA A 122 15.76 -1.25 -10.61
CA ALA A 122 15.44 -2.53 -11.25
C ALA A 122 14.37 -2.41 -12.34
N HIS A 123 13.37 -1.54 -12.16
CA HIS A 123 12.15 -1.51 -12.96
C HIS A 123 11.77 -0.12 -13.48
N GLY A 124 12.47 0.94 -13.09
CA GLY A 124 12.20 2.32 -13.54
C GLY A 124 10.93 2.94 -12.93
N THR A 125 10.38 2.37 -11.88
CA THR A 125 9.23 2.92 -11.13
C THR A 125 9.48 2.76 -9.64
N ARG A 126 8.91 3.64 -8.82
CA ARG A 126 8.96 3.55 -7.35
C ARG A 126 8.13 2.39 -6.80
N PHE A 127 7.07 2.04 -7.48
CA PHE A 127 6.17 0.93 -7.17
C PHE A 127 5.36 1.08 -5.88
N VAL A 128 5.96 1.52 -4.76
CA VAL A 128 5.32 1.65 -3.43
C VAL A 128 5.23 3.13 -3.06
N PHE A 129 4.05 3.55 -2.58
CA PHE A 129 3.77 4.95 -2.28
C PHE A 129 3.09 5.09 -0.92
N PRO A 130 3.77 5.64 0.11
CA PRO A 130 3.10 6.07 1.34
C PRO A 130 2.09 7.18 1.04
N SER A 131 0.91 7.11 1.68
CA SER A 131 -0.08 8.18 1.59
C SER A 131 0.41 9.45 2.30
N ASP A 132 -0.16 10.59 1.91
CA ASP A 132 0.15 11.90 2.49
C ASP A 132 -0.06 11.91 4.02
N GLU A 133 -0.99 11.10 4.53
CA GLU A 133 -1.26 10.96 5.96
C GLU A 133 -0.05 10.43 6.73
N PHE A 134 0.76 9.52 6.18
CA PHE A 134 2.00 9.08 6.81
C PHE A 134 2.98 10.24 6.97
N TYR A 135 3.15 11.08 5.97
CA TYR A 135 4.02 12.27 6.04
C TYR A 135 3.52 13.29 7.07
N GLN A 136 2.18 13.47 7.17
CA GLN A 136 1.58 14.34 8.19
C GLN A 136 1.81 13.79 9.60
N ILE A 137 1.58 12.49 9.85
CA ILE A 137 1.81 11.87 11.16
C ILE A 137 3.29 11.97 11.55
N ALA A 138 4.19 11.70 10.61
CA ALA A 138 5.63 11.77 10.82
C ALA A 138 6.15 13.22 10.95
N LYS A 139 5.33 14.25 10.61
CA LYS A 139 5.77 15.64 10.44
C LYS A 139 6.95 15.76 9.48
N HIS A 140 6.96 14.90 8.48
CA HIS A 140 7.97 14.85 7.44
C HIS A 140 7.50 15.66 6.22
N PRO A 141 8.40 16.39 5.53
CA PRO A 141 8.05 17.05 4.28
C PRO A 141 7.45 16.08 3.26
N LEU A 142 6.47 16.55 2.48
CA LEU A 142 5.97 15.77 1.35
C LEU A 142 7.07 15.61 0.29
N PRO A 143 7.09 14.49 -0.43
CA PRO A 143 7.97 14.33 -1.59
C PRO A 143 7.70 15.37 -2.67
N ASP A 144 8.69 15.61 -3.54
CA ASP A 144 8.51 16.44 -4.73
C ASP A 144 7.52 15.80 -5.71
N VAL A 145 6.89 16.63 -6.55
CA VAL A 145 5.86 16.23 -7.54
C VAL A 145 6.31 15.03 -8.39
N ASP A 146 7.55 15.06 -8.88
CA ASP A 146 8.12 13.99 -9.70
C ASP A 146 8.21 12.63 -8.96
N SER A 147 8.16 12.66 -7.64
CA SER A 147 8.19 11.45 -6.81
C SER A 147 6.88 10.68 -6.83
N TYR A 148 5.80 11.29 -7.23
CA TYR A 148 4.49 10.65 -7.32
C TYR A 148 4.21 10.03 -8.71
N GLU A 149 5.16 10.16 -9.66
CA GLU A 149 5.00 9.69 -11.04
C GLU A 149 3.70 10.30 -11.66
N ASP A 150 2.83 9.48 -12.28
CA ASP A 150 1.54 9.94 -12.82
C ASP A 150 0.41 9.94 -11.76
N PHE A 151 0.72 10.02 -10.47
CA PHE A 151 -0.25 9.95 -9.36
C PHE A 151 -1.17 8.71 -9.40
N PRO A 152 -0.63 7.50 -9.59
CA PRO A 152 -1.44 6.29 -9.83
C PRO A 152 -2.27 5.86 -8.61
N GLN A 153 -2.00 6.42 -7.43
CA GLN A 153 -2.68 6.10 -6.18
C GLN A 153 -3.38 7.32 -5.55
N PHE A 154 -3.76 8.29 -6.38
CA PHE A 154 -4.37 9.54 -5.92
C PHE A 154 -5.62 9.33 -5.05
N GLU A 155 -6.50 8.38 -5.43
CA GLU A 155 -7.71 8.04 -4.67
C GLU A 155 -7.41 7.43 -3.28
N ASN A 156 -6.20 6.93 -3.08
CA ASN A 156 -5.72 6.43 -1.79
C ASN A 156 -4.99 7.50 -0.95
N GLY A 157 -5.12 8.78 -1.34
CA GLY A 157 -4.50 9.90 -0.63
C GLY A 157 -2.98 9.98 -0.82
N VAL A 158 -2.48 9.54 -1.97
CA VAL A 158 -1.08 9.64 -2.35
C VAL A 158 -0.89 10.84 -3.27
N GLY A 159 -0.17 11.87 -2.82
CA GLY A 159 0.11 13.08 -3.58
C GLY A 159 -1.05 14.07 -3.69
N LEU A 160 -2.14 13.87 -2.95
CA LEU A 160 -3.29 14.76 -2.93
C LEU A 160 -2.90 16.17 -2.45
N LEU A 161 -2.15 16.25 -1.34
CA LEU A 161 -1.70 17.52 -0.77
C LEU A 161 -0.65 18.21 -1.64
N CYS A 162 0.23 17.42 -2.27
CA CYS A 162 1.22 17.96 -3.20
C CYS A 162 0.52 18.65 -4.38
N ARG A 163 -0.46 17.99 -4.98
CA ARG A 163 -1.21 18.54 -6.12
C ARG A 163 -2.06 19.76 -5.73
N LEU A 164 -2.70 19.71 -4.55
CA LEU A 164 -3.41 20.89 -4.03
C LEU A 164 -2.48 22.10 -3.87
N LYS A 165 -1.28 21.90 -3.37
CA LYS A 165 -0.29 22.97 -3.19
C LYS A 165 0.12 23.57 -4.55
N ASP A 166 0.39 22.73 -5.54
CA ASP A 166 0.76 23.13 -6.90
C ASP A 166 -0.36 23.92 -7.62
N GLU A 167 -1.64 23.63 -7.33
CA GLU A 167 -2.79 24.34 -7.89
C GLU A 167 -3.04 25.72 -7.24
N TYR A 168 -2.47 26.01 -6.06
CA TYR A 168 -2.68 27.26 -5.31
C TYR A 168 -1.46 28.20 -5.31
N GLU A 169 -0.32 27.80 -5.85
CA GLU A 169 0.88 28.64 -6.07
C GLU A 169 0.89 29.22 -7.50
#